data_800865ec8107358f98b99175efd7ce10
#
_entry.id   800865ec8107358f98b99175efd7ce10
#
_cell.length_a   1.000
_cell.length_b   1.000
_cell.length_c   1.000
_cell.angle_alpha   90.00
_cell.angle_beta   90.00
_cell.angle_gamma   90.00
#
_symmetry.space_group_name_H-M   'P 1'
#
loop_
_entity.id
_entity.type
_entity.pdbx_description
1 polymer ?
#
loop_
_entity_poly.entity_id
_entity_poly.type
_entity_poly.pdbx_seq_one_letter_code
_entity_poly.pdbx_strand_id
1 'polypeptide(L)'
;RHTRSLCDWSSDVCSSDLFIYRDRSTLNSIEDIASFIIDLLTEQKKGNLPYDLLFIWDSVGSIACDMSIEKGSNNPMWNAGAIATQFGNFINQQIVMSRKESSKYTNTLFIVNKVGVAPALTPMSQPKMTNKGGDTFYYDASLCLTFGNVTNAGTSKLSATKDKKKVEFALRTKIACDKNHINGVATTGTIVSTAHGF
;
A
#
# COMPACT_ATOMS: atom_id res chain seq x y z
N ARG A 1 9.50 -17.95 19.70
CA ARG A 1 9.58 -17.85 18.21
C ARG A 1 10.13 -16.46 17.90
N HIS A 2 11.26 -16.42 17.20
CA HIS A 2 12.10 -15.24 17.08
C HIS A 2 11.43 -14.16 16.22
N THR A 3 11.01 -13.08 16.82
CA THR A 3 10.88 -11.78 16.16
C THR A 3 12.30 -11.35 15.79
N ARG A 4 12.67 -11.45 14.52
CA ARG A 4 13.89 -10.79 14.04
C ARG A 4 13.63 -9.29 14.03
N SER A 5 14.24 -8.62 14.98
CA SER A 5 14.39 -7.18 14.98
C SER A 5 15.25 -6.80 13.77
N LEU A 6 14.71 -6.03 12.85
CA LEU A 6 15.44 -5.41 11.74
C LEU A 6 16.04 -4.04 12.16
N CYS A 7 16.42 -3.89 13.42
CA CYS A 7 17.12 -2.72 13.89
C CYS A 7 18.64 -2.96 13.85
N ASP A 8 19.22 -2.83 12.66
CA ASP A 8 20.67 -2.65 12.54
C ASP A 8 20.98 -1.47 11.61
N TRP A 9 20.46 -0.32 11.99
CA TRP A 9 20.91 0.98 11.48
C TRP A 9 21.30 1.83 12.67
N SER A 10 22.59 1.86 12.88
CA SER A 10 23.40 2.67 13.79
C SER A 10 22.67 3.82 14.48
N SER A 11 22.86 3.83 15.79
CA SER A 11 22.76 4.89 16.75
C SER A 11 21.43 5.13 17.45
N ASP A 12 21.41 4.73 18.67
CA ASP A 12 20.96 5.41 19.89
C ASP A 12 19.46 5.71 20.14
N VAL A 13 18.52 5.47 19.22
CA VAL A 13 17.08 5.71 19.47
C VAL A 13 16.14 4.68 18.82
N CYS A 14 16.62 3.56 18.38
CA CYS A 14 15.73 2.46 18.01
C CYS A 14 15.54 1.53 19.20
N SER A 15 14.60 1.87 20.09
CA SER A 15 14.08 0.81 20.92
C SER A 15 13.30 -0.14 19.99
N SER A 16 13.71 -1.40 19.97
CA SER A 16 13.03 -2.49 19.23
C SER A 16 11.51 -2.59 19.53
N ASP A 17 11.07 -1.90 20.54
CA ASP A 17 9.73 -1.89 21.07
C ASP A 17 8.77 -0.97 20.30
N LEU A 18 9.31 -0.07 19.43
CA LEU A 18 8.50 0.85 18.61
C LEU A 18 8.21 0.35 17.20
N PHE A 19 8.78 -0.78 16.81
CA PHE A 19 8.58 -1.36 15.49
C PHE A 19 8.03 -2.79 15.59
N ILE A 20 6.82 -3.00 15.09
CA ILE A 20 6.17 -4.31 15.05
C ILE A 20 6.11 -4.79 13.60
N TYR A 21 6.87 -5.82 13.28
CA TYR A 21 6.81 -6.48 12.00
C TYR A 21 5.90 -7.71 12.05
N ARG A 22 5.01 -7.83 11.08
CA ARG A 22 4.19 -9.02 10.85
C ARG A 22 4.38 -9.50 9.42
N ASP A 23 4.67 -10.76 9.27
CA ASP A 23 4.80 -11.36 7.96
C ASP A 23 3.50 -12.08 7.54
N ARG A 24 3.50 -12.56 6.30
CA ARG A 24 2.35 -13.25 5.71
C ARG A 24 2.03 -14.60 6.38
N SER A 25 2.93 -15.16 7.17
CA SER A 25 2.67 -16.42 7.89
C SER A 25 1.74 -16.23 9.09
N THR A 26 1.62 -14.98 9.56
CA THR A 26 0.79 -14.64 10.72
C THR A 26 -0.47 -13.87 10.35
N LEU A 27 -0.51 -13.23 9.17
CA LEU A 27 -1.65 -12.46 8.65
C LEU A 27 -2.00 -12.99 7.26
N ASN A 28 -2.98 -13.89 7.19
CA ASN A 28 -3.30 -14.63 5.97
C ASN A 28 -4.39 -13.97 5.13
N SER A 29 -5.24 -13.17 5.76
CA SER A 29 -6.38 -12.52 5.13
C SER A 29 -6.44 -11.02 5.42
N ILE A 30 -7.32 -10.33 4.70
CA ILE A 30 -7.62 -8.92 4.93
C ILE A 30 -8.22 -8.74 6.32
N GLU A 31 -9.06 -9.69 6.73
CA GLU A 31 -9.73 -9.72 8.00
C GLU A 31 -8.74 -9.86 9.15
N ASP A 32 -7.70 -10.68 9.00
CA ASP A 32 -6.61 -10.80 9.99
C ASP A 32 -5.88 -9.47 10.17
N ILE A 33 -5.55 -8.79 9.05
CA ILE A 33 -4.86 -7.50 9.10
C ILE A 33 -5.76 -6.43 9.73
N ALA A 34 -7.05 -6.42 9.36
CA ALA A 34 -8.02 -5.51 9.95
C ALA A 34 -8.11 -5.71 11.47
N SER A 35 -8.27 -6.95 11.94
CA SER A 35 -8.30 -7.30 13.36
C SER A 35 -7.05 -6.82 14.08
N PHE A 36 -5.87 -7.08 13.51
CA PHE A 36 -4.61 -6.63 14.10
C PHE A 36 -4.52 -5.11 14.25
N ILE A 37 -4.95 -4.34 13.24
CA ILE A 37 -4.97 -2.88 13.31
C ILE A 37 -5.97 -2.41 14.36
N ILE A 38 -7.16 -3.03 14.41
CA ILE A 38 -8.20 -2.72 15.40
C ILE A 38 -7.70 -2.95 16.83
N ASP A 39 -7.02 -4.05 17.07
CA ASP A 39 -6.48 -4.38 18.37
C ASP A 39 -5.49 -3.31 18.84
N LEU A 40 -4.58 -2.87 17.96
CA LEU A 40 -3.64 -1.80 18.29
C LEU A 40 -4.33 -0.46 18.52
N LEU A 41 -5.32 -0.08 17.73
CA LEU A 41 -6.12 1.13 17.94
C LEU A 41 -6.93 1.05 19.25
N THR A 42 -7.39 -0.14 19.60
CA THR A 42 -8.10 -0.38 20.86
C THR A 42 -7.18 -0.21 22.06
N GLU A 43 -5.97 -0.78 22.00
CA GLU A 43 -4.96 -0.59 23.05
C GLU A 43 -4.51 0.88 23.17
N GLN A 44 -4.40 1.59 22.04
CA GLN A 44 -4.14 3.02 22.04
C GLN A 44 -5.26 3.80 22.75
N LYS A 45 -6.53 3.47 22.47
CA LYS A 45 -7.70 4.09 23.11
C LYS A 45 -7.74 3.82 24.61
N LYS A 46 -7.32 2.65 25.07
CA LYS A 46 -7.19 2.30 26.50
C LYS A 46 -6.02 3.04 27.18
N GLY A 47 -5.13 3.65 26.41
CA GLY A 47 -3.94 4.33 26.93
C GLY A 47 -2.70 3.43 27.07
N ASN A 48 -2.77 2.17 26.68
CA ASN A 48 -1.66 1.23 26.73
C ASN A 48 -0.62 1.50 25.64
N LEU A 49 -1.02 2.16 24.54
CA LEU A 49 -0.15 2.61 23.45
C LEU A 49 -0.28 4.13 23.28
N PRO A 50 0.42 4.94 24.09
CA PRO A 50 0.26 6.40 24.11
C PRO A 50 1.05 7.11 22.99
N TYR A 51 1.02 6.58 21.76
CA TYR A 51 1.77 7.06 20.59
C TYR A 51 0.88 7.22 19.38
N ASP A 52 1.26 8.11 18.46
CA ASP A 52 0.73 8.11 17.10
C ASP A 52 1.22 6.85 16.37
N LEU A 53 0.35 6.20 15.60
CA LEU A 53 0.66 4.93 14.94
C LEU A 53 0.78 5.13 13.43
N LEU A 54 1.84 4.61 12.84
CA LEU A 54 2.01 4.48 11.39
C LEU A 54 1.90 3.01 11.01
N PHE A 55 0.86 2.68 10.26
CA PHE A 55 0.67 1.36 9.67
C PHE A 55 1.19 1.38 8.24
N ILE A 56 2.05 0.43 7.88
CA ILE A 56 2.54 0.26 6.52
C ILE A 56 2.12 -1.12 6.03
N TRP A 57 1.30 -1.15 4.98
CA TRP A 57 0.81 -2.37 4.37
C TRP A 57 1.34 -2.55 2.95
N ASP A 58 2.28 -3.46 2.76
CA ASP A 58 2.85 -3.84 1.45
C ASP A 58 2.59 -5.34 1.20
N SER A 59 1.74 -5.68 0.29
CA SER A 59 0.88 -4.91 -0.59
C SER A 59 -0.53 -5.51 -0.56
N VAL A 60 -1.53 -4.64 -0.65
CA VAL A 60 -2.94 -5.01 -0.64
C VAL A 60 -3.31 -6.01 -1.74
N GLY A 61 -2.84 -5.79 -2.96
CA GLY A 61 -3.20 -6.64 -4.10
C GLY A 61 -2.64 -8.07 -4.08
N SER A 62 -1.99 -8.47 -2.97
CA SER A 62 -1.38 -9.80 -2.83
C SER A 62 -2.07 -10.67 -1.78
N ILE A 63 -3.10 -10.15 -1.10
CA ILE A 63 -3.78 -10.85 -0.01
C ILE A 63 -5.21 -11.22 -0.42
N ALA A 64 -5.72 -12.33 0.10
CA ALA A 64 -7.08 -12.77 -0.09
C ALA A 64 -7.97 -12.31 1.08
N CYS A 65 -9.29 -12.36 0.92
CA CYS A 65 -10.22 -12.29 2.04
C CYS A 65 -10.65 -13.70 2.46
N ASP A 66 -11.14 -13.85 3.67
CA ASP A 66 -11.56 -15.15 4.22
C ASP A 66 -12.59 -15.84 3.33
N MET A 67 -13.56 -15.10 2.81
CA MET A 67 -14.57 -15.63 1.90
C MET A 67 -13.96 -16.19 0.60
N SER A 68 -12.86 -15.60 0.12
CA SER A 68 -12.13 -16.11 -1.06
C SER A 68 -11.34 -17.37 -0.73
N ILE A 69 -10.83 -17.47 0.48
CA ILE A 69 -10.08 -18.63 0.96
C ILE A 69 -11.01 -19.83 1.15
N GLU A 70 -12.14 -19.63 1.84
CA GLU A 70 -13.11 -20.69 2.14
C GLU A 70 -13.78 -21.26 0.89
N LYS A 71 -14.19 -20.40 -0.03
CA LYS A 71 -14.92 -20.83 -1.23
C LYS A 71 -14.03 -21.38 -2.32
N GLY A 72 -12.70 -21.26 -2.21
CA GLY A 72 -11.76 -21.74 -3.23
C GLY A 72 -12.12 -21.21 -4.63
N SER A 73 -12.68 -20.01 -4.70
CA SER A 73 -13.30 -19.51 -5.91
C SER A 73 -12.29 -19.25 -7.01
N ASN A 74 -12.39 -20.02 -8.08
CA ASN A 74 -11.63 -19.80 -9.30
C ASN A 74 -12.17 -18.62 -10.13
N ASN A 75 -13.16 -17.87 -9.62
CA ASN A 75 -13.74 -16.73 -10.34
C ASN A 75 -13.06 -15.42 -9.94
N PRO A 76 -12.18 -14.85 -10.81
CA PRO A 76 -11.44 -13.62 -10.50
C PRO A 76 -12.33 -12.40 -10.22
N MET A 77 -13.50 -12.32 -10.86
CA MET A 77 -14.43 -11.20 -10.65
C MET A 77 -15.09 -11.24 -9.26
N TRP A 78 -15.39 -12.44 -8.78
CA TRP A 78 -15.96 -12.62 -7.43
C TRP A 78 -14.97 -12.24 -6.35
N ASN A 79 -13.71 -12.67 -6.51
CA ASN A 79 -12.64 -12.36 -5.59
C ASN A 79 -12.37 -10.85 -5.52
N ALA A 80 -12.35 -10.16 -6.65
CA ALA A 80 -12.15 -8.71 -6.67
C ALA A 80 -13.28 -7.96 -5.97
N GLY A 81 -14.54 -8.37 -6.15
CA GLY A 81 -15.70 -7.77 -5.48
C GLY A 81 -15.70 -8.03 -3.98
N ALA A 82 -15.40 -9.25 -3.55
CA ALA A 82 -15.29 -9.60 -2.14
C ALA A 82 -14.18 -8.80 -1.43
N ILE A 83 -13.02 -8.71 -2.04
CA ILE A 83 -11.89 -7.91 -1.54
C ILE A 83 -12.28 -6.44 -1.41
N ALA A 84 -12.90 -5.84 -2.44
CA ALA A 84 -13.34 -4.45 -2.42
C ALA A 84 -14.36 -4.19 -1.30
N THR A 85 -15.28 -5.12 -1.07
CA THR A 85 -16.29 -5.02 0.00
C THR A 85 -15.65 -5.08 1.37
N GLN A 86 -14.73 -6.01 1.60
CA GLN A 86 -14.03 -6.12 2.88
C GLN A 86 -13.16 -4.90 3.18
N PHE A 87 -12.50 -4.36 2.16
CA PHE A 87 -11.77 -3.11 2.33
C PHE A 87 -12.69 -1.92 2.63
N GLY A 88 -13.83 -1.82 1.93
CA GLY A 88 -14.81 -0.79 2.24
C GLY A 88 -15.28 -0.85 3.69
N ASN A 89 -15.58 -2.03 4.18
CA ASN A 89 -15.97 -2.24 5.58
C ASN A 89 -14.83 -1.85 6.53
N PHE A 90 -13.60 -2.30 6.26
CA PHE A 90 -12.44 -1.98 7.06
C PHE A 90 -12.19 -0.47 7.13
N ILE A 91 -12.12 0.20 5.99
CA ILE A 91 -11.84 1.64 5.93
C ILE A 91 -12.95 2.44 6.60
N ASN A 92 -14.22 2.13 6.30
CA ASN A 92 -15.35 2.90 6.82
C ASN A 92 -15.61 2.67 8.30
N GLN A 93 -15.37 1.46 8.81
CA GLN A 93 -15.65 1.14 10.21
C GLN A 93 -14.45 1.38 11.12
N GLN A 94 -13.23 1.17 10.63
CA GLN A 94 -12.05 1.10 11.47
C GLN A 94 -11.19 2.37 11.43
N ILE A 95 -10.94 2.92 10.25
CA ILE A 95 -10.16 4.16 10.13
C ILE A 95 -10.91 5.35 10.72
N VAL A 96 -12.24 5.33 10.70
CA VAL A 96 -13.06 6.35 11.37
C VAL A 96 -12.74 6.47 12.87
N MET A 97 -12.41 5.35 13.52
CA MET A 97 -12.04 5.35 14.95
C MET A 97 -10.70 6.03 15.25
N SER A 98 -9.85 6.18 14.24
CA SER A 98 -8.54 6.83 14.38
C SER A 98 -8.54 8.33 14.03
N ARG A 99 -9.67 8.89 13.59
CA ARG A 99 -9.76 10.31 13.27
C ARG A 99 -9.56 11.16 14.53
N LYS A 100 -8.92 12.31 14.36
CA LYS A 100 -8.56 13.23 15.44
C LYS A 100 -9.76 13.68 16.29
N GLU A 101 -10.95 13.72 15.71
CA GLU A 101 -12.21 14.05 16.42
C GLU A 101 -12.62 13.00 17.45
N SER A 102 -12.20 11.74 17.25
CA SER A 102 -12.49 10.62 18.17
C SER A 102 -11.28 10.15 18.98
N SER A 103 -10.09 10.67 18.71
CA SER A 103 -8.85 10.29 19.37
C SER A 103 -7.91 11.49 19.48
N LYS A 104 -7.16 11.58 20.58
CA LYS A 104 -6.07 12.55 20.75
C LYS A 104 -4.84 12.25 19.86
N TYR A 105 -4.79 11.06 19.27
CA TYR A 105 -3.68 10.59 18.44
C TYR A 105 -4.00 10.75 16.95
N THR A 106 -2.96 10.98 16.16
CA THR A 106 -3.03 10.98 14.69
C THR A 106 -2.44 9.68 14.17
N ASN A 107 -3.29 8.82 13.59
CA ASN A 107 -2.85 7.56 13.02
C ASN A 107 -2.82 7.66 11.50
N THR A 108 -1.82 7.02 10.90
CA THR A 108 -1.63 7.02 9.45
C THR A 108 -1.57 5.59 8.93
N LEU A 109 -2.34 5.30 7.90
CA LEU A 109 -2.28 4.05 7.15
C LEU A 109 -1.66 4.32 5.77
N PHE A 110 -0.48 3.76 5.55
CA PHE A 110 0.21 3.78 4.26
C PHE A 110 0.01 2.44 3.55
N ILE A 111 -0.53 2.48 2.35
CA ILE A 111 -0.86 1.28 1.57
C ILE A 111 -0.09 1.28 0.25
N VAL A 112 0.61 0.20 -0.02
CA VAL A 112 1.16 -0.10 -1.34
C VAL A 112 0.15 -0.96 -2.11
N ASN A 113 -0.26 -0.51 -3.30
CA ASN A 113 -1.17 -1.27 -4.13
C ASN A 113 -0.58 -1.52 -5.53
N LYS A 114 -1.08 -2.56 -6.18
CA LYS A 114 -0.73 -2.92 -7.56
C LYS A 114 -1.87 -2.50 -8.50
N VAL A 115 -1.48 -1.93 -9.62
CA VAL A 115 -2.42 -1.62 -10.70
C VAL A 115 -2.41 -2.79 -11.69
N GLY A 116 -3.58 -3.23 -12.08
CA GLY A 116 -3.80 -4.25 -13.11
C GLY A 116 -4.48 -3.66 -14.33
N VAL A 117 -4.54 -4.43 -15.39
CA VAL A 117 -5.30 -4.10 -16.59
C VAL A 117 -6.62 -4.84 -16.53
N ALA A 118 -7.73 -4.11 -16.47
CA ALA A 118 -9.04 -4.72 -16.62
C ALA A 118 -9.26 -5.14 -18.09
N PRO A 119 -9.87 -6.32 -18.33
CA PRO A 119 -10.21 -6.71 -19.68
C PRO A 119 -11.16 -5.66 -20.30
N ALA A 120 -11.00 -5.45 -21.59
CA ALA A 120 -11.92 -4.60 -22.35
C ALA A 120 -13.34 -5.16 -22.27
N LEU A 121 -14.31 -4.33 -21.92
CA LEU A 121 -15.72 -4.74 -21.83
C LEU A 121 -16.32 -5.02 -23.20
N THR A 122 -15.77 -4.39 -24.24
CA THR A 122 -16.16 -4.61 -25.65
C THR A 122 -14.90 -4.68 -26.51
N PRO A 123 -14.95 -5.32 -27.69
CA PRO A 123 -13.80 -5.41 -28.60
C PRO A 123 -13.23 -4.04 -29.03
N MET A 124 -14.03 -2.99 -28.94
CA MET A 124 -13.63 -1.63 -29.30
C MET A 124 -13.17 -0.76 -28.11
N SER A 125 -13.36 -1.23 -26.87
CA SER A 125 -12.93 -0.47 -25.70
C SER A 125 -11.46 -0.71 -25.41
N GLN A 126 -10.75 0.36 -25.04
CA GLN A 126 -9.36 0.24 -24.59
C GLN A 126 -9.31 -0.42 -23.19
N PRO A 127 -8.32 -1.27 -22.94
CA PRO A 127 -8.08 -1.82 -21.61
C PRO A 127 -7.88 -0.68 -20.58
N LYS A 128 -8.64 -0.73 -19.50
CA LYS A 128 -8.54 0.29 -18.44
C LYS A 128 -7.62 -0.20 -17.31
N MET A 129 -6.75 0.67 -16.84
CA MET A 129 -5.98 0.41 -15.63
C MET A 129 -6.91 0.46 -14.42
N THR A 130 -6.83 -0.54 -13.56
CA THR A 130 -7.64 -0.64 -12.35
C THR A 130 -6.79 -1.01 -11.14
N ASN A 131 -7.18 -0.49 -10.00
CA ASN A 131 -6.54 -0.87 -8.74
C ASN A 131 -6.94 -2.29 -8.37
N LYS A 132 -5.99 -3.09 -7.90
CA LYS A 132 -6.33 -4.37 -7.30
C LYS A 132 -7.08 -4.13 -5.99
N GLY A 133 -8.18 -4.87 -5.79
CA GLY A 133 -9.07 -4.67 -4.65
C GLY A 133 -10.10 -3.54 -4.83
N GLY A 134 -10.24 -3.03 -6.08
CA GLY A 134 -11.24 -2.01 -6.41
C GLY A 134 -10.79 -0.58 -6.12
N ASP A 135 -11.71 0.35 -6.32
CA ASP A 135 -11.44 1.79 -6.23
C ASP A 135 -11.69 2.38 -4.83
N THR A 136 -12.10 1.57 -3.85
CA THR A 136 -12.40 2.03 -2.48
C THR A 136 -11.20 2.76 -1.86
N PHE A 137 -10.01 2.22 -2.02
CA PHE A 137 -8.78 2.88 -1.53
C PHE A 137 -8.57 4.26 -2.11
N TYR A 138 -8.83 4.40 -3.41
CA TYR A 138 -8.69 5.67 -4.09
C TYR A 138 -9.68 6.70 -3.55
N TYR A 139 -10.95 6.30 -3.33
CA TYR A 139 -11.97 7.22 -2.84
C TYR A 139 -11.74 7.64 -1.39
N ASP A 140 -11.23 6.77 -0.54
CA ASP A 140 -11.06 7.03 0.88
C ASP A 140 -9.67 7.59 1.25
N ALA A 141 -8.66 7.41 0.38
CA ALA A 141 -7.33 7.94 0.61
C ALA A 141 -7.31 9.48 0.58
N SER A 142 -6.56 10.08 1.50
CA SER A 142 -6.28 11.52 1.50
C SER A 142 -5.23 11.91 0.47
N LEU A 143 -4.33 10.99 0.14
CA LEU A 143 -3.26 11.16 -0.83
C LEU A 143 -3.10 9.89 -1.66
N CYS A 144 -3.06 10.03 -3.00
CA CYS A 144 -2.75 8.95 -3.91
C CYS A 144 -1.57 9.32 -4.81
N LEU A 145 -0.54 8.47 -4.79
CA LEU A 145 0.62 8.59 -5.67
C LEU A 145 0.64 7.42 -6.64
N THR A 146 0.66 7.71 -7.92
CA THR A 146 0.79 6.72 -8.99
C THR A 146 2.19 6.75 -9.57
N PHE A 147 2.84 5.59 -9.56
CA PHE A 147 4.17 5.39 -10.14
C PHE A 147 4.02 4.85 -11.57
N GLY A 148 4.75 5.46 -12.50
CA GLY A 148 4.71 5.08 -13.91
C GLY A 148 5.18 3.66 -14.14
N ASN A 149 4.54 2.98 -15.09
CA ASN A 149 4.87 1.61 -15.48
C ASN A 149 6.14 1.58 -16.37
N VAL A 150 6.93 0.52 -16.22
CA VAL A 150 8.13 0.24 -17.05
C VAL A 150 7.77 0.10 -18.55
N THR A 151 6.55 -0.35 -18.86
CA THR A 151 6.08 -0.54 -20.24
C THR A 151 5.54 0.74 -20.88
N ASN A 152 5.29 1.78 -20.12
CA ASN A 152 4.77 3.06 -20.59
C ASN A 152 5.86 4.14 -20.48
N ALA A 153 5.67 5.26 -21.17
CA ALA A 153 6.58 6.41 -21.14
C ALA A 153 6.79 7.03 -19.72
N GLY A 154 6.15 6.45 -18.70
CA GLY A 154 6.29 6.85 -17.29
C GLY A 154 7.56 6.34 -16.61
N THR A 155 8.26 5.36 -17.19
CA THR A 155 9.51 4.85 -16.65
C THR A 155 10.54 4.68 -17.76
N SER A 156 11.74 5.13 -17.54
CA SER A 156 12.85 5.02 -18.49
C SER A 156 14.13 4.53 -17.81
N LYS A 157 14.85 3.67 -18.49
CA LYS A 157 16.16 3.21 -18.06
C LYS A 157 17.21 4.26 -18.41
N LEU A 158 18.03 4.64 -17.45
CA LEU A 158 19.19 5.49 -17.65
C LEU A 158 20.41 4.62 -17.91
N SER A 159 21.10 4.90 -19.01
CA SER A 159 22.25 4.13 -19.43
C SER A 159 23.40 5.03 -19.86
N ALA A 160 24.62 4.58 -19.64
CA ALA A 160 25.84 5.19 -20.13
C ALA A 160 26.62 4.18 -20.99
N THR A 161 27.44 4.69 -21.93
CA THR A 161 28.34 3.83 -22.68
C THR A 161 29.71 3.81 -22.02
N LYS A 162 30.10 2.64 -21.55
CA LYS A 162 31.45 2.39 -21.00
C LYS A 162 32.09 1.28 -21.82
N ASP A 163 33.30 1.50 -22.31
CA ASP A 163 34.07 0.53 -23.12
C ASP A 163 33.26 -0.02 -24.33
N LYS A 164 32.58 0.86 -25.05
CA LYS A 164 31.68 0.54 -26.19
C LYS A 164 30.47 -0.34 -25.82
N LYS A 165 30.22 -0.61 -24.51
CA LYS A 165 29.07 -1.35 -24.04
C LYS A 165 28.08 -0.40 -23.35
N LYS A 166 26.79 -0.58 -23.64
CA LYS A 166 25.70 0.14 -22.96
C LYS A 166 25.49 -0.49 -21.59
N VAL A 167 25.69 0.29 -20.54
CA VAL A 167 25.47 -0.14 -19.15
C VAL A 167 24.27 0.64 -18.61
N GLU A 168 23.25 -0.07 -18.15
CA GLU A 168 22.11 0.51 -17.44
C GLU A 168 22.47 0.66 -15.97
N PHE A 169 22.32 1.86 -15.40
CA PHE A 169 22.74 2.16 -14.03
C PHE A 169 21.62 2.70 -13.14
N ALA A 170 20.51 3.15 -13.72
CA ALA A 170 19.41 3.71 -12.96
C ALA A 170 18.07 3.58 -13.70
N LEU A 171 16.99 3.71 -12.94
CA LEU A 171 15.63 3.81 -13.43
C LEU A 171 15.06 5.18 -13.07
N ARG A 172 14.55 5.89 -14.08
CA ARG A 172 13.79 7.13 -13.86
C ARG A 172 12.31 6.80 -13.94
N THR A 173 11.57 7.05 -12.86
CA THR A 173 10.13 6.80 -12.77
C THR A 173 9.39 8.11 -12.57
N LYS A 174 8.37 8.35 -13.40
CA LYS A 174 7.43 9.45 -13.20
C LYS A 174 6.49 9.11 -12.07
N ILE A 175 6.26 10.07 -11.18
CA ILE A 175 5.28 9.98 -10.10
C ILE A 175 4.22 11.04 -10.36
N ALA A 176 2.96 10.66 -10.28
CA ALA A 176 1.84 11.57 -10.35
C ALA A 176 1.08 11.52 -9.02
N CYS A 177 0.75 12.69 -8.48
CA CYS A 177 -0.19 12.83 -7.39
C CYS A 177 -1.59 12.98 -7.97
N ASP A 178 -2.33 11.87 -8.06
CA ASP A 178 -3.63 11.85 -8.71
C ASP A 178 -4.75 12.35 -7.79
N LYS A 179 -4.54 12.25 -6.48
CA LYS A 179 -5.46 12.73 -5.46
C LYS A 179 -4.70 13.34 -4.31
N ASN A 180 -5.11 14.53 -3.91
CA ASN A 180 -4.51 15.25 -2.80
C ASN A 180 -5.56 16.08 -2.06
N HIS A 181 -6.09 15.53 -0.97
CA HIS A 181 -7.01 16.25 -0.09
C HIS A 181 -6.30 17.08 0.99
N ILE A 182 -4.96 17.01 1.04
CA ILE A 182 -4.18 17.75 2.06
C ILE A 182 -4.08 19.22 1.67
N ASN A 183 -3.77 19.51 0.41
CA ASN A 183 -3.65 20.88 -0.09
C ASN A 183 -4.33 21.12 -1.45
N GLY A 184 -4.99 20.12 -2.01
CA GLY A 184 -5.74 20.23 -3.26
C GLY A 184 -4.90 20.35 -4.53
N VAL A 185 -3.57 20.26 -4.43
CA VAL A 185 -2.67 20.49 -5.58
C VAL A 185 -2.26 19.13 -6.19
N ALA A 186 -2.65 18.94 -7.45
CA ALA A 186 -2.16 17.82 -8.24
C ALA A 186 -0.77 18.17 -8.80
N THR A 187 0.21 17.33 -8.51
CA THR A 187 1.59 17.53 -8.93
C THR A 187 2.16 16.29 -9.60
N THR A 188 3.16 16.49 -10.45
CA THR A 188 3.93 15.40 -11.02
C THR A 188 5.40 15.61 -10.73
N GLY A 189 6.11 14.52 -10.49
CA GLY A 189 7.55 14.52 -10.24
C GLY A 189 8.22 13.35 -10.93
N THR A 190 9.50 13.26 -10.73
CA THR A 190 10.33 12.14 -11.20
C THR A 190 11.25 11.70 -10.10
N ILE A 191 11.38 10.41 -9.91
CA ILE A 191 12.36 9.82 -9.02
C ILE A 191 13.35 9.00 -9.83
N VAL A 192 14.61 9.02 -9.44
CA VAL A 192 15.66 8.20 -10.04
C VAL A 192 16.12 7.21 -9.01
N SER A 193 15.90 5.92 -9.27
CA SER A 193 16.39 4.86 -8.40
C SER A 193 17.63 4.18 -8.99
N THR A 194 18.63 3.98 -8.13
CA THR A 194 19.90 3.35 -8.46
C THR A 194 20.08 2.09 -7.61
N ALA A 195 21.14 1.33 -7.85
CA ALA A 195 21.52 0.22 -6.99
C ALA A 195 21.84 0.63 -5.53
N HIS A 196 22.08 1.93 -5.29
CA HIS A 196 22.41 2.49 -3.98
C HIS A 196 21.23 3.24 -3.31
N GLY A 197 20.03 3.16 -3.90
CA GLY A 197 18.83 3.84 -3.44
C GLY A 197 18.41 5.02 -4.33
N PHE A 198 17.68 5.96 -3.75
CA PHE A 198 17.08 7.12 -4.43
C PHE A 198 17.94 8.36 -4.28
#